data_44f5ea99e8bf0d0e74d542629686e166
#
_entry.id   44f5ea99e8bf0d0e74d542629686e166
#
_cell.length_a   1.000
_cell.length_b   1.000
_cell.length_c   1.000
_cell.angle_alpha   90.00
_cell.angle_beta   90.00
_cell.angle_gamma   90.00
#
_symmetry.space_group_name_H-M   'P 1'
#
loop_
_entity.id
_entity.type
_entity.pdbx_description
1 polymer ?
#
loop_
_entity_poly.entity_id
_entity_poly.type
_entity_poly.pdbx_seq_one_letter_code
_entity_poly.pdbx_strand_id
1 'polypeptide(L)'
;MNAKHFTQVNMETLDAVACLASELGVVPSDFSYAGIKDKKAVTSQTMVVKDVTINRLKAIQSSIQNKDLKIYNLRPATRHLQIGQLKGNHFSIIIRNVSKCLEDDPEASLTERVFDAIEKIKEKGFVNYYGPQRFGLGQNVQTDQIGLALLKQNLVKALHLFFTPEEGNDAVNKAKRHFIHTEDAKATLALMPEYKTRERLVLRALNRYGNGHEGCTRAWLSLPHNMRILYIHSYCSKIWNEAASFRLKTYGMNVVEGDLVSCDRLEQDDSSQNNHVHVVTAKDVESSTYSIDQVVLPMPGYSVRYPCNKLSSWYQEALVQDGLEMSRFRIPALQLNVPGCYRALLARPHELVYRWLGGEEVLCAKEDFAIGESKLLPKTGGALSLSFSLNSSSYATVCLREIMKCSV
;
A
#
# COMPACT_ATOMS: atom_id res chain seq x y z
N MET A 1 17.27 -21.73 11.96
CA MET A 1 16.67 -20.40 11.68
C MET A 1 16.35 -19.69 12.97
N ASN A 2 16.46 -18.38 13.02
CA ASN A 2 16.11 -17.61 14.22
C ASN A 2 15.13 -16.49 13.87
N ALA A 3 13.98 -16.46 14.55
CA ALA A 3 12.98 -15.41 14.44
C ALA A 3 13.31 -14.25 15.38
N LYS A 4 13.03 -13.02 14.96
CA LYS A 4 13.36 -11.81 15.69
C LYS A 4 12.36 -10.72 15.43
N HIS A 5 12.16 -9.89 16.45
CA HIS A 5 11.53 -8.60 16.24
C HIS A 5 12.62 -7.55 15.98
N PHE A 6 12.43 -6.78 14.93
CA PHE A 6 13.28 -5.66 14.54
C PHE A 6 12.46 -4.39 14.61
N THR A 7 13.03 -3.35 15.20
CA THR A 7 12.54 -1.99 15.12
C THR A 7 13.49 -1.20 14.23
N GLN A 8 12.95 -0.46 13.28
CA GLN A 8 13.64 0.43 12.36
C GLN A 8 13.02 1.82 12.42
N VAL A 9 13.86 2.85 12.35
CA VAL A 9 13.45 4.26 12.39
C VAL A 9 13.78 4.89 11.05
N ASN A 10 12.78 5.51 10.39
CA ASN A 10 12.92 6.20 9.10
C ASN A 10 13.66 5.40 8.00
N MET A 11 13.55 4.08 8.02
CA MET A 11 14.26 3.17 7.12
C MET A 11 13.28 2.23 6.42
N GLU A 12 13.50 1.94 5.16
CA GLU A 12 12.73 0.93 4.43
C GLU A 12 13.12 -0.49 4.87
N THR A 13 12.17 -1.42 4.80
CA THR A 13 12.41 -2.83 5.17
C THR A 13 13.58 -3.44 4.39
N LEU A 14 13.70 -3.12 3.09
CA LEU A 14 14.80 -3.64 2.27
C LEU A 14 16.16 -3.05 2.65
N ASP A 15 16.21 -1.77 3.01
CA ASP A 15 17.43 -1.11 3.48
C ASP A 15 17.87 -1.70 4.84
N ALA A 16 16.90 -1.93 5.73
CA ALA A 16 17.16 -2.59 7.02
C ALA A 16 17.73 -4.01 6.83
N VAL A 17 17.14 -4.79 5.91
CA VAL A 17 17.63 -6.13 5.57
C VAL A 17 19.04 -6.06 4.98
N ALA A 18 19.33 -5.14 4.06
CA ALA A 18 20.66 -4.98 3.48
C ALA A 18 21.71 -4.60 4.54
N CYS A 19 21.37 -3.69 5.46
CA CYS A 19 22.22 -3.30 6.57
C CYS A 19 22.52 -4.48 7.50
N LEU A 20 21.49 -5.23 7.91
CA LEU A 20 21.63 -6.40 8.77
C LEU A 20 22.43 -7.53 8.10
N ALA A 21 22.22 -7.75 6.81
CA ALA A 21 22.95 -8.74 6.02
C ALA A 21 24.45 -8.42 5.99
N SER A 22 24.80 -7.15 5.75
CA SER A 22 26.18 -6.67 5.78
C SER A 22 26.84 -6.88 7.15
N GLU A 23 26.17 -6.49 8.25
CA GLU A 23 26.69 -6.65 9.62
C GLU A 23 26.89 -8.13 9.99
N LEU A 24 26.01 -8.99 9.53
CA LEU A 24 26.05 -10.42 9.78
C LEU A 24 26.95 -11.18 8.78
N GLY A 25 27.43 -10.56 7.70
CA GLY A 25 28.16 -11.25 6.66
C GLY A 25 27.35 -12.38 5.99
N VAL A 26 26.06 -12.13 5.74
CA VAL A 26 25.12 -13.02 5.04
C VAL A 26 24.49 -12.26 3.85
N VAL A 27 23.78 -12.95 2.99
CA VAL A 27 23.09 -12.28 1.87
C VAL A 27 21.66 -11.86 2.24
N PRO A 28 21.12 -10.77 1.63
CA PRO A 28 19.75 -10.32 1.90
C PRO A 28 18.68 -11.40 1.69
N SER A 29 18.90 -12.35 0.79
CA SER A 29 17.99 -13.49 0.54
C SER A 29 17.91 -14.50 1.69
N ASP A 30 18.83 -14.44 2.66
CA ASP A 30 18.74 -15.26 3.87
C ASP A 30 17.71 -14.74 4.89
N PHE A 31 17.21 -13.53 4.64
CA PHE A 31 16.13 -12.94 5.44
C PHE A 31 14.77 -13.22 4.82
N SER A 32 13.80 -13.52 5.69
CA SER A 32 12.39 -13.61 5.31
C SER A 32 11.53 -12.78 6.28
N TYR A 33 10.50 -12.14 5.76
CA TYR A 33 9.59 -11.26 6.48
C TYR A 33 8.18 -11.34 5.88
N ALA A 34 7.16 -11.01 6.68
CA ALA A 34 5.76 -11.17 6.25
C ALA A 34 5.18 -9.97 5.51
N GLY A 35 5.86 -8.82 5.52
CA GLY A 35 5.41 -7.60 4.82
C GLY A 35 6.47 -6.51 4.84
N ILE A 36 6.23 -5.48 4.02
CA ILE A 36 7.06 -4.27 3.95
C ILE A 36 6.43 -3.21 4.85
N LYS A 37 7.25 -2.47 5.60
CA LYS A 37 6.83 -1.42 6.52
C LYS A 37 7.13 -0.03 5.95
N ASP A 38 6.35 0.95 6.42
CA ASP A 38 6.50 2.35 6.01
C ASP A 38 7.90 2.89 6.34
N LYS A 39 8.41 3.76 5.46
CA LYS A 39 9.72 4.39 5.65
C LYS A 39 9.70 5.48 6.71
N LYS A 40 8.76 6.44 6.60
CA LYS A 40 8.65 7.60 7.51
C LYS A 40 7.88 7.22 8.79
N ALA A 41 8.45 6.31 9.57
CA ALA A 41 7.85 5.85 10.82
C ALA A 41 8.90 5.13 11.70
N VAL A 42 8.56 4.94 12.96
CA VAL A 42 9.19 3.91 13.80
C VAL A 42 8.40 2.63 13.60
N THR A 43 8.99 1.63 12.96
CA THR A 43 8.28 0.40 12.60
C THR A 43 8.93 -0.81 13.24
N SER A 44 8.10 -1.75 13.69
CA SER A 44 8.55 -3.02 14.26
C SER A 44 7.94 -4.17 13.49
N GLN A 45 8.75 -5.19 13.22
CA GLN A 45 8.30 -6.40 12.55
C GLN A 45 9.13 -7.62 12.92
N THR A 46 8.55 -8.80 12.74
CA THR A 46 9.29 -10.06 12.85
C THR A 46 10.00 -10.35 11.52
N MET A 47 11.28 -10.70 11.60
CA MET A 47 12.04 -11.26 10.48
C MET A 47 12.67 -12.58 10.91
N VAL A 48 12.88 -13.48 9.97
CA VAL A 48 13.62 -14.73 10.18
C VAL A 48 14.88 -14.69 9.33
N VAL A 49 16.01 -15.03 9.93
CA VAL A 49 17.28 -15.18 9.21
C VAL A 49 17.75 -16.63 9.27
N LYS A 50 18.29 -17.10 8.14
CA LYS A 50 18.79 -18.45 7.98
C LYS A 50 20.24 -18.55 8.52
N ASP A 51 20.57 -19.68 9.15
CA ASP A 51 21.92 -20.10 9.56
C ASP A 51 22.75 -19.07 10.37
N VAL A 52 22.08 -18.22 11.14
CA VAL A 52 22.72 -17.27 12.06
C VAL A 52 22.37 -17.63 13.52
N THR A 53 23.38 -17.75 14.38
CA THR A 53 23.18 -18.05 15.81
C THR A 53 22.68 -16.84 16.59
N ILE A 54 21.99 -17.07 17.71
CA ILE A 54 21.52 -16.01 18.61
C ILE A 54 22.69 -15.18 19.13
N ASN A 55 23.84 -15.81 19.45
CA ASN A 55 25.01 -15.10 19.95
C ASN A 55 25.58 -14.11 18.91
N ARG A 56 25.65 -14.52 17.63
CA ARG A 56 26.11 -13.64 16.56
C ARG A 56 25.20 -12.41 16.38
N LEU A 57 23.93 -12.55 16.61
CA LEU A 57 22.97 -11.47 16.55
C LEU A 57 23.01 -10.54 17.77
N LYS A 58 23.30 -11.08 18.96
CA LYS A 58 23.58 -10.25 20.12
C LYS A 58 24.86 -9.44 19.93
N ALA A 59 25.87 -10.01 19.27
CA ALA A 59 27.14 -9.33 19.03
C ALA A 59 27.01 -8.07 18.16
N ILE A 60 26.09 -8.04 17.20
CA ILE A 60 25.89 -6.87 16.32
C ILE A 60 24.96 -5.80 16.92
N GLN A 61 24.31 -6.03 18.07
CA GLN A 61 23.34 -5.09 18.65
C GLN A 61 23.90 -3.68 18.84
N SER A 62 25.14 -3.56 19.29
CA SER A 62 25.79 -2.27 19.53
C SER A 62 26.08 -1.53 18.21
N SER A 63 26.53 -2.23 17.17
CA SER A 63 26.87 -1.62 15.88
C SER A 63 25.63 -1.15 15.10
N ILE A 64 24.53 -1.89 15.19
CA ILE A 64 23.30 -1.53 14.47
C ILE A 64 22.47 -0.45 15.20
N GLN A 65 22.61 -0.31 16.51
CA GLN A 65 21.90 0.72 17.28
C GLN A 65 22.28 2.13 16.80
N ASN A 66 23.52 2.33 16.41
CA ASN A 66 24.00 3.56 15.80
C ASN A 66 23.42 3.83 14.38
N LYS A 67 22.71 2.86 13.80
CA LYS A 67 22.09 2.91 12.47
C LYS A 67 20.55 2.94 12.53
N ASP A 68 19.99 3.38 13.67
CA ASP A 68 18.54 3.41 13.90
C ASP A 68 17.83 2.05 13.77
N LEU A 69 18.56 0.98 14.06
CA LEU A 69 18.08 -0.39 14.08
C LEU A 69 18.17 -0.98 15.49
N LYS A 70 17.12 -1.62 15.95
CA LYS A 70 17.12 -2.38 17.22
C LYS A 70 16.63 -3.80 16.97
N ILE A 71 17.29 -4.75 17.62
CA ILE A 71 16.91 -6.17 17.60
C ILE A 71 16.48 -6.55 19.01
N TYR A 72 15.34 -7.20 19.13
CA TYR A 72 14.85 -7.70 20.41
C TYR A 72 14.05 -8.99 20.20
N ASN A 73 13.69 -9.66 21.28
CA ASN A 73 12.84 -10.86 21.29
C ASN A 73 13.40 -12.01 20.42
N LEU A 74 14.70 -12.32 20.65
CA LEU A 74 15.41 -13.35 19.91
C LEU A 74 14.90 -14.74 20.28
N ARG A 75 14.43 -15.52 19.32
CA ARG A 75 13.96 -16.90 19.51
C ARG A 75 14.27 -17.78 18.31
N PRO A 76 14.40 -19.10 18.46
CA PRO A 76 14.47 -20.03 17.35
C PRO A 76 13.21 -19.97 16.49
N ALA A 77 13.34 -20.15 15.17
CA ALA A 77 12.23 -20.26 14.24
C ALA A 77 12.29 -21.61 13.51
N THR A 78 11.12 -22.20 13.29
CA THR A 78 10.99 -23.50 12.63
C THR A 78 10.72 -23.35 11.13
N ARG A 79 10.22 -22.19 10.69
CA ARG A 79 9.85 -21.93 9.28
C ARG A 79 10.20 -20.50 8.86
N HIS A 80 10.34 -20.33 7.55
CA HIS A 80 10.45 -18.99 6.92
C HIS A 80 9.11 -18.24 6.97
N LEU A 81 9.18 -16.92 7.00
CA LEU A 81 8.03 -16.06 6.78
C LEU A 81 7.84 -15.83 5.28
N GLN A 82 6.59 -15.69 4.84
CA GLN A 82 6.24 -15.38 3.46
C GLN A 82 5.51 -14.04 3.41
N ILE A 83 5.76 -13.26 2.36
CA ILE A 83 5.03 -12.00 2.11
C ILE A 83 3.54 -12.35 1.95
N GLY A 84 2.67 -11.60 2.64
CA GLY A 84 1.23 -11.84 2.67
C GLY A 84 0.73 -12.61 3.90
N GLN A 85 1.59 -13.27 4.69
CA GLN A 85 1.21 -13.97 5.93
C GLN A 85 0.91 -13.03 7.11
N LEU A 86 1.06 -11.71 6.93
CA LEU A 86 0.76 -10.76 7.99
C LEU A 86 -0.75 -10.62 8.14
N LYS A 87 -1.28 -10.93 9.32
CA LYS A 87 -2.72 -10.82 9.63
C LYS A 87 -3.18 -9.36 9.67
N GLY A 88 -2.34 -8.44 10.13
CA GLY A 88 -2.64 -7.03 10.25
C GLY A 88 -1.46 -6.21 10.75
N ASN A 89 -1.69 -4.91 10.93
CA ASN A 89 -0.75 -3.96 11.50
C ASN A 89 -1.41 -3.22 12.65
N HIS A 90 -0.63 -2.99 13.71
CA HIS A 90 -1.00 -2.08 14.78
C HIS A 90 -0.36 -0.70 14.51
N PHE A 91 -1.15 0.35 14.70
CA PHE A 91 -0.74 1.73 14.47
C PHE A 91 -0.86 2.53 15.76
N SER A 92 0.16 3.32 16.08
CA SER A 92 0.14 4.36 17.10
C SER A 92 0.48 5.69 16.43
N ILE A 93 -0.46 6.63 16.40
CA ILE A 93 -0.39 7.84 15.58
C ILE A 93 -0.73 9.05 16.44
N ILE A 94 0.05 10.12 16.28
CA ILE A 94 -0.24 11.41 16.89
C ILE A 94 -0.53 12.42 15.77
N ILE A 95 -1.77 12.89 15.72
CA ILE A 95 -2.19 13.96 14.81
C ILE A 95 -2.01 15.28 15.54
N ARG A 96 -1.23 16.18 14.96
CA ARG A 96 -0.92 17.49 15.53
C ARG A 96 -1.68 18.59 14.79
N ASN A 97 -1.87 19.73 15.48
CA ASN A 97 -2.50 20.92 14.91
C ASN A 97 -3.93 20.66 14.41
N VAL A 98 -4.69 19.87 15.17
CA VAL A 98 -6.11 19.62 14.83
C VAL A 98 -6.89 20.93 15.02
N SER A 99 -7.51 21.41 13.94
CA SER A 99 -8.26 22.66 13.89
C SER A 99 -9.60 22.48 13.17
N LYS A 100 -10.55 23.39 13.43
CA LYS A 100 -11.82 23.43 12.70
C LYS A 100 -11.60 23.87 11.25
N CYS A 101 -12.40 23.34 10.32
CA CYS A 101 -12.55 23.92 9.00
C CYS A 101 -13.38 25.21 9.08
N LEU A 102 -13.12 26.16 8.18
CA LEU A 102 -13.75 27.50 8.20
C LEU A 102 -15.28 27.49 8.01
N GLU A 103 -15.85 26.38 7.49
CA GLU A 103 -17.29 26.20 7.23
C GLU A 103 -18.04 25.50 8.37
N ASP A 104 -17.39 25.27 9.50
CA ASP A 104 -17.93 24.48 10.58
C ASP A 104 -18.89 25.25 11.49
N ASP A 105 -19.95 24.55 11.95
CA ASP A 105 -20.92 25.03 12.96
C ASP A 105 -20.20 25.53 14.22
N PRO A 106 -20.44 26.78 14.64
CA PRO A 106 -19.78 27.38 15.80
C PRO A 106 -20.14 26.74 17.14
N GLU A 107 -21.28 26.06 17.27
CA GLU A 107 -21.79 25.57 18.56
C GLU A 107 -21.11 24.30 19.07
N ALA A 108 -20.65 23.40 18.18
CA ALA A 108 -20.02 22.15 18.59
C ALA A 108 -18.52 22.28 18.90
N SER A 109 -18.10 21.75 20.05
CA SER A 109 -16.69 21.62 20.41
C SER A 109 -15.95 20.77 19.38
N LEU A 110 -14.73 21.22 18.95
CA LEU A 110 -13.89 20.46 18.05
C LEU A 110 -13.60 19.05 18.57
N THR A 111 -13.34 18.93 19.87
CA THR A 111 -13.05 17.64 20.53
C THR A 111 -14.25 16.69 20.47
N GLU A 112 -15.45 17.18 20.74
CA GLU A 112 -16.68 16.38 20.67
C GLU A 112 -16.92 15.86 19.25
N ARG A 113 -16.76 16.70 18.24
CA ARG A 113 -16.92 16.31 16.83
C ARG A 113 -15.93 15.23 16.42
N VAL A 114 -14.67 15.35 16.83
CA VAL A 114 -13.62 14.35 16.54
C VAL A 114 -13.94 13.04 17.25
N PHE A 115 -14.39 13.08 18.50
CA PHE A 115 -14.75 11.89 19.26
C PHE A 115 -15.98 11.20 18.67
N ASP A 116 -17.01 11.95 18.29
CA ASP A 116 -18.18 11.42 17.59
C ASP A 116 -17.81 10.74 16.26
N ALA A 117 -16.90 11.34 15.49
CA ALA A 117 -16.40 10.75 14.25
C ALA A 117 -15.64 9.44 14.50
N ILE A 118 -14.83 9.37 15.56
CA ILE A 118 -14.10 8.15 15.94
C ILE A 118 -15.07 7.04 16.36
N GLU A 119 -16.06 7.35 17.21
CA GLU A 119 -17.04 6.35 17.66
C GLU A 119 -17.88 5.84 16.47
N LYS A 120 -18.27 6.70 15.53
CA LYS A 120 -18.92 6.27 14.28
C LYS A 120 -18.08 5.30 13.47
N ILE A 121 -16.76 5.50 13.40
CA ILE A 121 -15.86 4.59 12.69
C ILE A 121 -15.67 3.27 13.44
N LYS A 122 -15.65 3.28 14.76
CA LYS A 122 -15.64 2.04 15.57
C LYS A 122 -16.90 1.21 15.29
N GLU A 123 -18.05 1.86 15.23
CA GLU A 123 -19.35 1.21 15.01
C GLU A 123 -19.55 0.76 13.56
N LYS A 124 -19.33 1.66 12.60
CA LYS A 124 -19.70 1.45 11.18
C LYS A 124 -18.54 1.04 10.28
N GLY A 125 -17.30 1.18 10.75
CA GLY A 125 -16.12 1.01 9.92
C GLY A 125 -15.92 2.18 8.96
N PHE A 126 -15.06 1.97 7.96
CA PHE A 126 -14.78 2.91 6.89
C PHE A 126 -14.63 2.17 5.57
N VAL A 127 -14.83 2.89 4.46
CA VAL A 127 -14.66 2.28 3.13
C VAL A 127 -13.19 1.89 2.93
N ASN A 128 -12.97 0.63 2.59
CA ASN A 128 -11.63 0.03 2.53
C ASN A 128 -10.86 0.43 1.25
N TYR A 129 -10.85 1.72 0.91
CA TYR A 129 -10.13 2.25 -0.24
C TYR A 129 -8.64 1.92 -0.19
N TYR A 130 -8.06 1.76 -1.37
CA TYR A 130 -6.60 1.83 -1.51
C TYR A 130 -6.15 3.28 -1.30
N GLY A 131 -5.18 3.47 -0.42
CA GLY A 131 -4.63 4.79 -0.12
C GLY A 131 -3.71 5.33 -1.21
N PRO A 132 -3.34 6.64 -1.15
CA PRO A 132 -2.48 7.30 -2.14
C PRO A 132 -1.14 6.60 -2.37
N GLN A 133 -0.58 5.95 -1.35
CA GLN A 133 0.67 5.17 -1.45
C GLN A 133 0.61 4.08 -2.52
N ARG A 134 -0.60 3.55 -2.83
CA ARG A 134 -0.79 2.54 -3.88
C ARG A 134 -0.57 3.09 -5.28
N PHE A 135 -0.84 4.37 -5.46
CA PHE A 135 -0.79 5.07 -6.75
C PHE A 135 0.51 5.85 -6.97
N GLY A 136 1.37 5.90 -5.95
CA GLY A 136 2.58 6.71 -5.94
C GLY A 136 2.31 8.14 -5.46
N LEU A 137 3.37 8.82 -5.07
CA LEU A 137 3.32 10.21 -4.60
C LEU A 137 3.68 11.21 -5.72
N GLY A 138 3.75 10.74 -6.97
CA GLY A 138 4.04 11.56 -8.14
C GLY A 138 2.91 12.54 -8.43
N GLN A 139 3.26 13.77 -8.83
CA GLN A 139 2.30 14.80 -9.20
C GLN A 139 1.85 14.65 -10.65
N ASN A 140 2.78 14.30 -11.55
CA ASN A 140 2.54 14.26 -12.99
C ASN A 140 2.06 12.92 -13.53
N VAL A 141 2.59 11.81 -12.99
CA VAL A 141 2.19 10.45 -13.41
C VAL A 141 1.99 9.56 -12.21
N GLN A 142 0.83 8.91 -12.16
CA GLN A 142 0.52 7.92 -11.15
C GLN A 142 0.81 6.50 -11.64
N THR A 143 1.09 5.61 -10.71
CA THR A 143 1.48 4.22 -10.97
C THR A 143 0.41 3.43 -11.76
N ASP A 144 -0.87 3.75 -11.57
CA ASP A 144 -2.00 3.13 -12.29
C ASP A 144 -1.99 3.45 -13.79
N GLN A 145 -1.53 4.65 -14.20
CA GLN A 145 -1.40 5.01 -15.61
C GLN A 145 -0.38 4.14 -16.34
N ILE A 146 0.75 3.84 -15.66
CA ILE A 146 1.74 2.89 -16.17
C ILE A 146 1.11 1.50 -16.27
N GLY A 147 0.37 1.08 -15.24
CA GLY A 147 -0.35 -0.19 -15.20
C GLY A 147 -1.33 -0.36 -16.37
N LEU A 148 -2.12 0.68 -16.66
CA LEU A 148 -3.03 0.69 -17.81
C LEU A 148 -2.28 0.56 -19.14
N ALA A 149 -1.18 1.30 -19.31
CA ALA A 149 -0.38 1.22 -20.53
C ALA A 149 0.22 -0.20 -20.73
N LEU A 150 0.65 -0.86 -19.64
CA LEU A 150 1.13 -2.24 -19.68
C LEU A 150 0.03 -3.23 -20.04
N LEU A 151 -1.18 -3.10 -19.46
CA LEU A 151 -2.34 -3.94 -19.80
C LEU A 151 -2.75 -3.80 -21.26
N LYS A 152 -2.65 -2.59 -21.80
CA LYS A 152 -2.87 -2.31 -23.23
C LYS A 152 -1.72 -2.79 -24.11
N GLN A 153 -0.68 -3.39 -23.54
CA GLN A 153 0.55 -3.83 -24.20
C GLN A 153 1.28 -2.70 -24.95
N ASN A 154 1.02 -1.45 -24.59
CA ASN A 154 1.75 -0.31 -25.09
C ASN A 154 3.00 -0.03 -24.25
N LEU A 155 4.02 -0.87 -24.45
CA LEU A 155 5.23 -0.89 -23.64
C LEU A 155 6.07 0.38 -23.79
N VAL A 156 6.03 0.99 -24.97
CA VAL A 156 6.69 2.28 -25.25
C VAL A 156 6.04 3.38 -24.43
N LYS A 157 4.72 3.53 -24.50
CA LYS A 157 3.99 4.50 -23.71
C LYS A 157 4.21 4.29 -22.21
N ALA A 158 4.20 3.04 -21.75
CA ALA A 158 4.48 2.72 -20.36
C ALA A 158 5.86 3.18 -19.91
N LEU A 159 6.89 3.07 -20.78
CA LEU A 159 8.24 3.59 -20.48
C LEU A 159 8.29 5.12 -20.48
N HIS A 160 7.63 5.78 -21.40
CA HIS A 160 7.54 7.25 -21.38
C HIS A 160 6.88 7.73 -20.07
N LEU A 161 5.79 7.11 -19.63
CA LEU A 161 5.16 7.40 -18.35
C LEU A 161 6.12 7.14 -17.17
N PHE A 162 6.89 6.05 -17.20
CA PHE A 162 7.86 5.72 -16.16
C PHE A 162 8.99 6.76 -16.05
N PHE A 163 9.41 7.34 -17.18
CA PHE A 163 10.43 8.39 -17.25
C PHE A 163 9.85 9.82 -17.24
N THR A 164 8.54 9.99 -17.09
CA THR A 164 8.00 11.36 -16.95
C THR A 164 8.61 12.03 -15.71
N PRO A 165 9.19 13.23 -15.86
CA PRO A 165 9.77 13.97 -14.74
C PRO A 165 8.68 14.54 -13.84
N GLU A 166 8.98 14.68 -12.57
CA GLU A 166 8.20 15.46 -11.62
C GLU A 166 8.64 16.93 -11.62
N GLU A 167 7.91 17.75 -10.88
CA GLU A 167 8.35 19.13 -10.63
C GLU A 167 9.68 19.15 -9.88
N GLY A 168 10.55 20.06 -10.24
CA GLY A 168 11.85 20.21 -9.58
C GLY A 168 13.04 20.07 -10.53
N ASN A 169 14.21 20.41 -10.04
CA ASN A 169 15.47 20.52 -10.82
C ASN A 169 16.58 19.61 -10.28
N ASP A 170 16.21 18.58 -9.53
CA ASP A 170 17.14 17.57 -9.03
C ASP A 170 17.71 16.69 -10.17
N ALA A 171 18.76 15.94 -9.84
CA ALA A 171 19.48 15.11 -10.81
C ALA A 171 18.60 14.06 -11.47
N VAL A 172 17.60 13.50 -10.74
CA VAL A 172 16.68 12.48 -11.27
C VAL A 172 15.78 13.09 -12.33
N ASN A 173 15.18 14.26 -12.02
CA ASN A 173 14.30 14.96 -12.95
C ASN A 173 15.04 15.48 -14.18
N LYS A 174 16.31 15.92 -14.03
CA LYS A 174 17.18 16.27 -15.16
C LYS A 174 17.42 15.07 -16.07
N ALA A 175 17.77 13.92 -15.52
CA ALA A 175 17.98 12.69 -16.28
C ALA A 175 16.70 12.23 -16.98
N LYS A 176 15.55 12.28 -16.31
CA LYS A 176 14.25 11.94 -16.89
C LYS A 176 13.87 12.88 -18.04
N ARG A 177 14.04 14.21 -17.87
CA ARG A 177 13.81 15.18 -18.97
C ARG A 177 14.73 14.90 -20.16
N HIS A 178 16.01 14.59 -19.92
CA HIS A 178 16.92 14.22 -20.98
C HIS A 178 16.40 13.01 -21.77
N PHE A 179 15.96 11.94 -21.09
CA PHE A 179 15.41 10.75 -21.76
C PHE A 179 14.16 11.09 -22.60
N ILE A 180 13.22 11.85 -22.05
CA ILE A 180 11.98 12.20 -22.78
C ILE A 180 12.26 13.02 -24.05
N HIS A 181 13.28 13.87 -24.03
CA HIS A 181 13.62 14.71 -25.19
C HIS A 181 14.49 14.03 -26.23
N THR A 182 15.39 13.14 -25.82
CA THR A 182 16.42 12.59 -26.69
C THR A 182 16.27 11.11 -26.98
N GLU A 183 15.55 10.40 -26.13
CA GLU A 183 15.47 8.93 -26.08
C GLU A 183 16.89 8.24 -26.02
N ASP A 184 17.95 9.00 -25.69
CA ASP A 184 19.29 8.48 -25.51
C ASP A 184 19.44 7.81 -24.15
N ALA A 185 19.27 6.49 -24.13
CA ALA A 185 19.38 5.69 -22.90
C ALA A 185 20.81 5.70 -22.33
N LYS A 186 21.85 5.80 -23.17
CA LYS A 186 23.26 5.80 -22.73
C LYS A 186 23.62 7.08 -21.99
N ALA A 187 23.34 8.23 -22.61
CA ALA A 187 23.59 9.52 -22.00
C ALA A 187 22.72 9.72 -20.74
N THR A 188 21.45 9.29 -20.78
CA THR A 188 20.56 9.36 -19.61
C THR A 188 21.06 8.47 -18.46
N LEU A 189 21.60 7.30 -18.74
CA LEU A 189 22.19 6.41 -17.72
C LEU A 189 23.37 7.06 -16.99
N ALA A 190 24.18 7.85 -17.71
CA ALA A 190 25.28 8.61 -17.11
C ALA A 190 24.79 9.73 -16.17
N LEU A 191 23.64 10.33 -16.49
CA LEU A 191 23.01 11.37 -15.67
C LEU A 191 22.21 10.81 -14.48
N MET A 192 21.73 9.56 -14.57
CA MET A 192 20.84 8.97 -13.57
C MET A 192 21.61 8.58 -12.30
N PRO A 193 21.24 9.11 -11.12
CA PRO A 193 21.89 8.79 -9.84
C PRO A 193 21.93 7.28 -9.55
N GLU A 194 23.00 6.81 -8.89
CA GLU A 194 23.22 5.39 -8.62
C GLU A 194 22.13 4.73 -7.75
N TYR A 195 21.58 5.46 -6.80
CA TYR A 195 20.52 4.96 -5.94
C TYR A 195 19.18 4.72 -6.67
N LYS A 196 19.02 5.22 -7.92
CA LYS A 196 17.85 4.97 -8.78
C LYS A 196 18.00 3.65 -9.53
N THR A 197 18.07 2.57 -8.79
CA THR A 197 18.36 1.22 -9.30
C THR A 197 17.38 0.77 -10.39
N ARG A 198 16.08 1.06 -10.22
CA ARG A 198 15.03 0.66 -11.18
C ARG A 198 15.21 1.35 -12.52
N GLU A 199 15.34 2.67 -12.48
CA GLU A 199 15.55 3.48 -13.68
C GLU A 199 16.84 3.07 -14.40
N ARG A 200 17.91 2.82 -13.66
CA ARG A 200 19.19 2.37 -14.22
C ARG A 200 19.12 0.98 -14.85
N LEU A 201 18.36 0.03 -14.28
CA LEU A 201 18.13 -1.28 -14.89
C LEU A 201 17.44 -1.15 -16.26
N VAL A 202 16.36 -0.35 -16.30
CA VAL A 202 15.61 -0.07 -17.54
C VAL A 202 16.51 0.60 -18.59
N LEU A 203 17.25 1.65 -18.22
CA LEU A 203 18.15 2.37 -19.14
C LEU A 203 19.28 1.47 -19.67
N ARG A 204 19.85 0.58 -18.85
CA ARG A 204 20.85 -0.40 -19.31
C ARG A 204 20.30 -1.35 -20.36
N ALA A 205 19.05 -1.80 -20.16
CA ALA A 205 18.39 -2.67 -21.12
C ALA A 205 18.08 -1.92 -22.43
N LEU A 206 17.56 -0.69 -22.37
CA LEU A 206 17.30 0.14 -23.55
C LEU A 206 18.61 0.46 -24.31
N ASN A 207 19.70 0.79 -23.60
CA ASN A 207 21.00 1.03 -24.22
C ASN A 207 21.53 -0.20 -24.99
N ARG A 208 21.20 -1.41 -24.49
CA ARG A 208 21.65 -2.67 -25.12
C ARG A 208 20.76 -3.13 -26.27
N TYR A 209 19.45 -2.96 -26.15
CA TYR A 209 18.45 -3.55 -27.05
C TYR A 209 17.66 -2.53 -27.87
N GLY A 210 17.94 -1.22 -27.69
CA GLY A 210 17.24 -0.13 -28.35
C GLY A 210 15.88 0.23 -27.73
N ASN A 211 15.24 1.27 -28.28
CA ASN A 211 13.97 1.83 -27.79
C ASN A 211 12.74 1.28 -28.53
N GLY A 212 12.92 0.36 -29.48
CA GLY A 212 11.81 -0.30 -30.16
C GLY A 212 11.05 -1.27 -29.26
N HIS A 213 9.99 -1.88 -29.78
CA HIS A 213 9.10 -2.77 -29.03
C HIS A 213 9.85 -3.90 -28.29
N GLU A 214 10.82 -4.54 -28.95
CA GLU A 214 11.63 -5.60 -28.31
C GLU A 214 12.50 -5.04 -27.19
N GLY A 215 13.19 -3.92 -27.43
CA GLY A 215 13.99 -3.25 -26.40
C GLY A 215 13.18 -2.83 -25.20
N CYS A 216 11.99 -2.28 -25.42
CA CYS A 216 11.04 -1.95 -24.36
C CYS A 216 10.60 -3.20 -23.57
N THR A 217 10.33 -4.31 -24.24
CA THR A 217 10.01 -5.59 -23.59
C THR A 217 11.15 -6.05 -22.70
N ARG A 218 12.41 -6.02 -23.21
CA ARG A 218 13.62 -6.38 -22.44
C ARG A 218 13.83 -5.43 -21.26
N ALA A 219 13.55 -4.14 -21.45
CA ALA A 219 13.64 -3.13 -20.40
C ALA A 219 12.66 -3.42 -19.26
N TRP A 220 11.41 -3.72 -19.56
CA TRP A 220 10.43 -4.13 -18.53
C TRP A 220 10.81 -5.44 -17.86
N LEU A 221 11.31 -6.43 -18.62
CA LEU A 221 11.77 -7.72 -18.07
C LEU A 221 13.01 -7.59 -17.19
N SER A 222 13.79 -6.51 -17.30
CA SER A 222 14.92 -6.23 -16.41
C SER A 222 14.52 -5.90 -14.98
N LEU A 223 13.27 -5.48 -14.78
CA LEU A 223 12.71 -5.26 -13.45
C LEU A 223 12.23 -6.58 -12.82
N PRO A 224 12.37 -6.76 -11.50
CA PRO A 224 11.82 -7.91 -10.78
C PRO A 224 10.31 -8.08 -11.03
N HIS A 225 9.83 -9.32 -11.03
CA HIS A 225 8.42 -9.65 -11.28
C HIS A 225 7.45 -8.89 -10.37
N ASN A 226 7.73 -8.85 -9.05
CA ASN A 226 6.91 -8.15 -8.06
C ASN A 226 6.83 -6.63 -8.29
N MET A 227 7.85 -6.02 -8.88
CA MET A 227 7.80 -4.61 -9.27
C MET A 227 6.94 -4.39 -10.52
N ARG A 228 7.04 -5.28 -11.51
CA ARG A 228 6.23 -5.18 -12.74
C ARG A 228 4.75 -5.36 -12.47
N ILE A 229 4.39 -6.36 -11.65
CA ILE A 229 3.00 -6.64 -11.30
C ILE A 229 2.38 -5.53 -10.44
N LEU A 230 3.19 -4.78 -9.67
CA LEU A 230 2.74 -3.66 -8.84
C LEU A 230 2.03 -2.58 -9.66
N TYR A 231 2.53 -2.25 -10.85
CA TYR A 231 1.91 -1.25 -11.74
C TYR A 231 0.50 -1.68 -12.14
N ILE A 232 0.33 -2.95 -12.54
CA ILE A 232 -0.97 -3.48 -12.93
C ILE A 232 -1.93 -3.53 -11.74
N HIS A 233 -1.46 -3.98 -10.59
CA HIS A 233 -2.25 -3.97 -9.37
C HIS A 233 -2.67 -2.56 -8.95
N SER A 234 -1.87 -1.52 -9.26
CA SER A 234 -2.26 -0.13 -9.01
C SER A 234 -3.47 0.25 -9.85
N TYR A 235 -3.47 -0.06 -11.14
CA TYR A 235 -4.64 0.13 -12.00
C TYR A 235 -5.88 -0.64 -11.48
N CYS A 236 -5.73 -1.92 -11.17
CA CYS A 236 -6.85 -2.71 -10.63
C CYS A 236 -7.37 -2.11 -9.31
N SER A 237 -6.49 -1.53 -8.49
CA SER A 237 -6.86 -0.87 -7.23
C SER A 237 -7.63 0.42 -7.46
N LYS A 238 -7.31 1.19 -8.52
CA LYS A 238 -8.07 2.37 -8.94
C LYS A 238 -9.49 1.98 -9.33
N ILE A 239 -9.63 0.98 -10.21
CA ILE A 239 -10.96 0.47 -10.63
C ILE A 239 -11.75 -0.03 -9.41
N TRP A 240 -11.11 -0.69 -8.46
CA TRP A 240 -11.76 -1.12 -7.23
C TRP A 240 -12.26 0.07 -6.39
N ASN A 241 -11.46 1.12 -6.23
CA ASN A 241 -11.86 2.33 -5.50
C ASN A 241 -13.07 3.01 -6.14
N GLU A 242 -13.06 3.12 -7.46
CA GLU A 242 -14.17 3.70 -8.22
C GLU A 242 -15.43 2.82 -8.12
N ALA A 243 -15.29 1.49 -8.19
CA ALA A 243 -16.39 0.54 -8.00
C ALA A 243 -16.99 0.63 -6.60
N ALA A 244 -16.16 0.75 -5.56
CA ALA A 244 -16.61 0.93 -4.18
C ALA A 244 -17.42 2.22 -4.03
N SER A 245 -16.95 3.32 -4.61
CA SER A 245 -17.67 4.60 -4.63
C SER A 245 -19.00 4.49 -5.36
N PHE A 246 -19.03 3.84 -6.53
CA PHE A 246 -20.25 3.61 -7.30
C PHE A 246 -21.24 2.74 -6.52
N ARG A 247 -20.75 1.63 -5.90
CA ARG A 247 -21.58 0.72 -5.10
C ARG A 247 -22.27 1.46 -3.96
N LEU A 248 -21.52 2.26 -3.19
CA LEU A 248 -22.07 3.01 -2.06
C LEU A 248 -23.01 4.14 -2.51
N LYS A 249 -22.68 4.82 -3.60
CA LYS A 249 -23.56 5.86 -4.16
C LYS A 249 -24.89 5.29 -4.67
N THR A 250 -24.88 4.07 -5.21
CA THR A 250 -26.06 3.45 -5.83
C THR A 250 -26.95 2.75 -4.82
N TYR A 251 -26.37 2.06 -3.84
CA TYR A 251 -27.12 1.18 -2.93
C TYR A 251 -26.91 1.50 -1.44
N GLY A 252 -26.07 2.48 -1.11
CA GLY A 252 -25.77 2.83 0.27
C GLY A 252 -25.11 1.68 1.04
N MET A 253 -25.46 1.60 2.32
CA MET A 253 -24.92 0.62 3.29
C MET A 253 -25.76 -0.66 3.35
N ASN A 254 -26.77 -0.84 2.50
CA ASN A 254 -27.60 -2.05 2.48
C ASN A 254 -26.97 -3.14 1.60
N VAL A 255 -27.11 -4.39 2.03
CA VAL A 255 -26.83 -5.54 1.18
C VAL A 255 -27.97 -5.69 0.17
N VAL A 256 -27.66 -5.85 -1.09
CA VAL A 256 -28.65 -5.97 -2.17
C VAL A 256 -28.45 -7.25 -2.98
N GLU A 257 -29.51 -7.69 -3.63
CA GLU A 257 -29.43 -8.81 -4.55
C GLU A 257 -28.34 -8.59 -5.61
N GLY A 258 -27.61 -9.64 -5.91
CA GLY A 258 -26.50 -9.62 -6.86
C GLY A 258 -25.16 -9.11 -6.30
N ASP A 259 -25.11 -8.66 -5.05
CA ASP A 259 -23.82 -8.39 -4.39
C ASP A 259 -23.00 -9.67 -4.24
N LEU A 260 -21.70 -9.53 -4.08
CA LEU A 260 -20.82 -10.62 -3.69
C LEU A 260 -20.52 -10.52 -2.20
N VAL A 261 -20.63 -11.64 -1.50
CA VAL A 261 -20.27 -11.74 -0.08
C VAL A 261 -19.25 -12.84 0.12
N SER A 262 -18.33 -12.63 1.05
CA SER A 262 -17.40 -13.65 1.50
C SER A 262 -18.11 -14.64 2.41
N CYS A 263 -18.02 -15.94 2.09
CA CYS A 263 -18.63 -17.01 2.88
C CYS A 263 -17.78 -17.42 4.07
N ASP A 264 -16.50 -17.11 4.08
CA ASP A 264 -15.58 -17.53 5.14
C ASP A 264 -15.44 -16.48 6.23
N ARG A 265 -15.83 -16.84 7.44
CA ARG A 265 -15.29 -16.26 8.65
C ARG A 265 -13.89 -16.82 8.86
N LEU A 266 -12.91 -16.15 8.24
CA LEU A 266 -11.50 -16.12 8.68
C LEU A 266 -10.85 -17.45 9.10
N GLU A 267 -10.80 -18.46 8.24
CA GLU A 267 -9.75 -19.44 8.34
C GLU A 267 -8.97 -19.50 7.02
N GLN A 268 -7.72 -19.05 7.13
CA GLN A 268 -6.76 -18.98 6.06
C GLN A 268 -6.27 -20.40 5.75
N ASP A 269 -6.74 -21.00 4.67
CA ASP A 269 -5.99 -22.02 3.98
C ASP A 269 -5.84 -21.67 2.49
N ASP A 270 -4.63 -21.66 2.07
CA ASP A 270 -3.97 -20.91 1.01
C ASP A 270 -3.97 -21.69 -0.31
N SER A 271 -5.11 -22.02 -0.91
CA SER A 271 -5.03 -22.68 -2.23
C SER A 271 -6.16 -22.47 -3.24
N SER A 272 -7.23 -21.71 -2.95
CA SER A 272 -8.24 -21.42 -3.99
C SER A 272 -9.10 -20.19 -3.67
N GLN A 273 -8.55 -19.00 -3.81
CA GLN A 273 -9.24 -17.71 -3.53
C GLN A 273 -10.53 -17.47 -4.33
N ASN A 274 -10.83 -18.26 -5.35
CA ASN A 274 -11.96 -18.05 -6.24
C ASN A 274 -13.25 -18.76 -5.84
N ASN A 275 -13.25 -19.66 -4.86
CA ASN A 275 -14.40 -20.49 -4.51
C ASN A 275 -15.20 -20.01 -3.28
N HIS A 276 -14.83 -18.90 -2.65
CA HIS A 276 -15.40 -18.49 -1.37
C HIS A 276 -16.32 -17.27 -1.44
N VAL A 277 -16.83 -16.92 -2.62
CA VAL A 277 -17.81 -15.83 -2.78
C VAL A 277 -19.16 -16.36 -3.19
N HIS A 278 -20.18 -15.92 -2.46
CA HIS A 278 -21.58 -16.16 -2.76
C HIS A 278 -22.20 -14.93 -3.41
N VAL A 279 -23.10 -15.15 -4.37
CA VAL A 279 -23.92 -14.07 -4.93
C VAL A 279 -25.20 -13.98 -4.11
N VAL A 280 -25.44 -12.85 -3.53
CA VAL A 280 -26.62 -12.57 -2.71
C VAL A 280 -27.88 -12.74 -3.55
N THR A 281 -28.80 -13.57 -3.07
CA THR A 281 -30.12 -13.83 -3.67
C THR A 281 -31.19 -12.96 -3.04
N ALA A 282 -32.38 -12.87 -3.67
CA ALA A 282 -33.53 -12.19 -3.11
C ALA A 282 -33.91 -12.74 -1.71
N LYS A 283 -33.83 -14.08 -1.52
CA LYS A 283 -34.08 -14.73 -0.22
C LYS A 283 -33.07 -14.28 0.85
N ASP A 284 -31.80 -14.14 0.49
CA ASP A 284 -30.77 -13.68 1.43
C ASP A 284 -31.05 -12.27 1.91
N VAL A 285 -31.56 -11.41 1.02
CA VAL A 285 -31.96 -10.04 1.36
C VAL A 285 -33.17 -10.04 2.28
N GLU A 286 -34.21 -10.78 1.93
CA GLU A 286 -35.46 -10.90 2.74
C GLU A 286 -35.17 -11.41 4.16
N SER A 287 -34.29 -12.41 4.28
CA SER A 287 -33.91 -13.01 5.57
C SER A 287 -32.78 -12.26 6.29
N SER A 288 -32.26 -11.18 5.69
CA SER A 288 -31.11 -10.43 6.22
C SER A 288 -29.92 -11.32 6.60
N THR A 289 -29.63 -12.32 5.77
CA THR A 289 -28.60 -13.35 6.03
C THR A 289 -27.20 -12.77 6.14
N TYR A 290 -26.89 -11.72 5.38
CA TYR A 290 -25.56 -11.12 5.29
C TYR A 290 -25.56 -9.67 5.75
N SER A 291 -24.46 -9.26 6.34
CA SER A 291 -24.18 -7.85 6.69
C SER A 291 -23.29 -7.17 5.63
N ILE A 292 -23.31 -5.86 5.62
CA ILE A 292 -22.47 -5.05 4.72
C ILE A 292 -20.96 -5.32 4.91
N ASP A 293 -20.53 -5.75 6.09
CA ASP A 293 -19.15 -6.10 6.39
C ASP A 293 -18.66 -7.34 5.62
N GLN A 294 -19.58 -8.17 5.14
CA GLN A 294 -19.27 -9.36 4.37
C GLN A 294 -19.23 -9.08 2.86
N VAL A 295 -19.71 -7.91 2.44
CA VAL A 295 -19.68 -7.52 1.02
C VAL A 295 -18.26 -7.33 0.54
N VAL A 296 -17.95 -7.99 -0.56
CA VAL A 296 -16.65 -7.90 -1.24
C VAL A 296 -16.83 -7.42 -2.68
N LEU A 297 -15.84 -6.69 -3.18
CA LEU A 297 -15.79 -6.29 -4.58
C LEU A 297 -14.57 -6.93 -5.25
N PRO A 298 -14.69 -7.34 -6.52
CA PRO A 298 -13.57 -7.89 -7.27
C PRO A 298 -12.57 -6.79 -7.66
N MET A 299 -11.30 -7.06 -7.45
CA MET A 299 -10.24 -6.41 -8.21
C MET A 299 -10.18 -7.04 -9.59
N PRO A 300 -10.21 -6.26 -10.70
CA PRO A 300 -10.22 -6.81 -12.04
C PRO A 300 -9.10 -7.84 -12.28
N GLY A 301 -9.47 -8.92 -12.95
CA GLY A 301 -8.59 -10.02 -13.27
C GLY A 301 -9.29 -11.05 -14.15
N TYR A 302 -8.54 -12.01 -14.71
CA TYR A 302 -9.11 -13.00 -15.63
C TYR A 302 -9.91 -14.12 -14.95
N SER A 303 -9.90 -14.21 -13.62
CA SER A 303 -10.43 -15.35 -12.86
C SER A 303 -11.45 -14.95 -11.78
N VAL A 304 -11.83 -13.67 -11.70
CA VAL A 304 -12.81 -13.20 -10.71
C VAL A 304 -14.24 -13.25 -11.26
N ARG A 305 -15.19 -13.49 -10.35
CA ARG A 305 -16.61 -13.30 -10.60
C ARG A 305 -16.98 -11.85 -10.30
N TYR A 306 -17.80 -11.26 -11.16
CA TYR A 306 -18.34 -9.91 -10.94
C TYR A 306 -19.73 -9.97 -10.30
N PRO A 307 -20.19 -8.93 -9.57
CA PRO A 307 -21.55 -8.86 -9.03
C PRO A 307 -22.62 -9.05 -10.11
N CYS A 308 -23.80 -9.51 -9.71
CA CYS A 308 -24.94 -9.72 -10.64
C CYS A 308 -25.97 -8.60 -10.56
N ASN A 309 -25.51 -7.35 -10.35
CA ASN A 309 -26.34 -6.14 -10.28
C ASN A 309 -25.72 -5.03 -11.15
N LYS A 310 -26.12 -3.76 -10.97
CA LYS A 310 -25.62 -2.62 -11.78
C LYS A 310 -24.09 -2.46 -11.75
N LEU A 311 -23.40 -3.04 -10.75
CA LEU A 311 -21.94 -3.01 -10.74
C LEU A 311 -21.32 -3.79 -11.91
N SER A 312 -21.96 -4.88 -12.36
CA SER A 312 -21.45 -5.66 -13.49
C SER A 312 -21.31 -4.78 -14.74
N SER A 313 -22.37 -4.08 -15.07
CA SER A 313 -22.37 -3.14 -16.23
C SER A 313 -21.36 -2.03 -16.02
N TRP A 314 -21.29 -1.48 -14.80
CA TRP A 314 -20.32 -0.44 -14.46
C TRP A 314 -18.87 -0.90 -14.67
N TYR A 315 -18.50 -2.12 -14.18
CA TYR A 315 -17.15 -2.67 -14.41
C TYR A 315 -16.84 -2.83 -15.90
N GLN A 316 -17.82 -3.33 -16.66
CA GLN A 316 -17.67 -3.50 -18.10
C GLN A 316 -17.45 -2.16 -18.81
N GLU A 317 -18.28 -1.16 -18.50
CA GLU A 317 -18.17 0.18 -19.06
C GLU A 317 -16.85 0.85 -18.72
N ALA A 318 -16.42 0.80 -17.45
CA ALA A 318 -15.17 1.38 -16.99
C ALA A 318 -13.95 0.75 -17.70
N LEU A 319 -13.92 -0.58 -17.84
CA LEU A 319 -12.84 -1.26 -18.54
C LEU A 319 -12.85 -0.97 -20.05
N VAL A 320 -14.02 -0.96 -20.68
CA VAL A 320 -14.18 -0.63 -22.11
C VAL A 320 -13.75 0.81 -22.39
N GLN A 321 -14.09 1.75 -21.50
CA GLN A 321 -13.68 3.15 -21.58
C GLN A 321 -12.15 3.30 -21.57
N ASP A 322 -11.47 2.47 -20.79
CA ASP A 322 -10.02 2.36 -20.76
C ASP A 322 -9.45 1.51 -21.91
N GLY A 323 -10.26 0.98 -22.80
CA GLY A 323 -9.88 0.14 -23.95
C GLY A 323 -9.41 -1.25 -23.54
N LEU A 324 -9.98 -1.79 -22.45
CA LEU A 324 -9.72 -3.14 -21.95
C LEU A 324 -10.99 -4.00 -22.04
N GLU A 325 -10.77 -5.31 -22.06
CA GLU A 325 -11.82 -6.32 -21.92
C GLU A 325 -11.72 -7.01 -20.56
N MET A 326 -12.84 -7.46 -19.98
CA MET A 326 -12.88 -8.10 -18.66
C MET A 326 -11.99 -9.35 -18.55
N SER A 327 -11.66 -10.00 -19.66
CA SER A 327 -10.81 -11.20 -19.72
C SER A 327 -9.31 -10.90 -19.91
N ARG A 328 -8.94 -9.67 -20.25
CA ARG A 328 -7.61 -9.30 -20.75
C ARG A 328 -6.62 -8.89 -19.67
N PHE A 329 -6.44 -9.75 -18.65
CA PHE A 329 -5.51 -9.49 -17.54
C PHE A 329 -4.28 -10.42 -17.58
N ARG A 330 -3.81 -10.74 -18.79
CA ARG A 330 -2.58 -11.51 -19.02
C ARG A 330 -1.69 -10.76 -20.01
N ILE A 331 -0.41 -10.66 -19.69
CA ILE A 331 0.61 -10.04 -20.54
C ILE A 331 1.75 -11.03 -20.73
N PRO A 332 1.62 -11.98 -21.69
CA PRO A 332 2.62 -13.03 -21.90
C PRO A 332 4.01 -12.49 -22.15
N ALA A 333 4.15 -11.42 -22.95
CA ALA A 333 5.44 -10.78 -23.25
C ALA A 333 6.20 -10.31 -21.99
N LEU A 334 5.51 -10.01 -20.92
CA LEU A 334 6.09 -9.61 -19.64
C LEU A 334 5.98 -10.70 -18.56
N GLN A 335 5.50 -11.90 -18.91
CA GLN A 335 5.27 -13.02 -17.98
C GLN A 335 4.39 -12.60 -16.79
N LEU A 336 3.36 -11.79 -17.04
CA LEU A 336 2.44 -11.29 -16.02
C LEU A 336 1.06 -11.89 -16.21
N ASN A 337 0.55 -12.47 -15.11
CA ASN A 337 -0.80 -13.02 -15.00
C ASN A 337 -1.49 -12.41 -13.78
N VAL A 338 -2.66 -11.82 -13.99
CA VAL A 338 -3.44 -11.17 -12.93
C VAL A 338 -4.77 -11.90 -12.79
N PRO A 339 -4.86 -12.88 -11.89
CA PRO A 339 -6.10 -13.63 -11.68
C PRO A 339 -7.22 -12.73 -11.14
N GLY A 340 -6.85 -11.65 -10.47
CA GLY A 340 -7.75 -10.84 -9.66
C GLY A 340 -7.91 -11.44 -8.25
N CYS A 341 -8.61 -10.73 -7.39
CA CYS A 341 -8.96 -11.18 -6.04
C CYS A 341 -10.18 -10.41 -5.55
N TYR A 342 -10.67 -10.74 -4.37
CA TYR A 342 -11.77 -10.03 -3.73
C TYR A 342 -11.25 -9.21 -2.55
N ARG A 343 -11.84 -8.03 -2.36
CA ARG A 343 -11.51 -7.14 -1.25
C ARG A 343 -12.79 -6.68 -0.55
N ALA A 344 -12.81 -6.74 0.76
CA ALA A 344 -13.93 -6.26 1.56
C ALA A 344 -14.22 -4.78 1.30
N LEU A 345 -15.51 -4.46 1.14
CA LEU A 345 -15.99 -3.08 0.91
C LEU A 345 -15.67 -2.18 2.09
N LEU A 346 -15.87 -2.69 3.30
CA LEU A 346 -15.59 -1.98 4.54
C LEU A 346 -14.38 -2.58 5.28
N ALA A 347 -13.71 -1.75 6.05
CA ALA A 347 -12.73 -2.14 7.04
C ALA A 347 -13.09 -1.55 8.39
N ARG A 348 -12.78 -2.27 9.48
CA ARG A 348 -12.99 -1.82 10.85
C ARG A 348 -11.67 -1.74 11.59
N PRO A 349 -11.40 -0.67 12.33
CA PRO A 349 -10.30 -0.65 13.26
C PRO A 349 -10.64 -1.52 14.48
N HIS A 350 -9.68 -2.37 14.89
CA HIS A 350 -9.77 -3.17 16.09
C HIS A 350 -9.00 -2.48 17.22
N GLU A 351 -9.49 -2.64 18.46
CA GLU A 351 -8.83 -2.10 19.66
C GLU A 351 -8.54 -0.60 19.55
N LEU A 352 -9.46 0.16 18.95
CA LEU A 352 -9.28 1.61 18.76
C LEU A 352 -9.40 2.34 20.10
N VAL A 353 -8.28 2.89 20.52
CA VAL A 353 -8.17 3.77 21.70
C VAL A 353 -7.71 5.14 21.24
N TYR A 354 -8.26 6.18 21.85
CA TYR A 354 -7.91 7.56 21.51
C TYR A 354 -7.85 8.44 22.74
N ARG A 355 -7.03 9.48 22.67
CA ARG A 355 -6.88 10.47 23.74
C ARG A 355 -6.53 11.83 23.14
N TRP A 356 -7.20 12.88 23.64
CA TRP A 356 -6.82 14.25 23.35
C TRP A 356 -5.62 14.64 24.24
N LEU A 357 -4.56 15.17 23.64
CA LEU A 357 -3.33 15.57 24.32
C LEU A 357 -3.33 17.08 24.52
N GLY A 358 -3.13 17.54 25.77
CA GLY A 358 -2.89 18.94 26.10
C GLY A 358 -1.46 19.38 25.75
N GLY A 359 -1.19 20.70 25.86
CA GLY A 359 0.07 21.29 25.43
C GLY A 359 1.35 20.69 26.06
N GLU A 360 1.33 20.34 27.36
CA GLU A 360 2.47 19.71 28.05
C GLU A 360 2.67 18.24 27.63
N GLU A 361 1.61 17.48 27.42
CA GLU A 361 1.68 16.06 27.01
C GLU A 361 2.18 15.90 25.58
N VAL A 362 1.96 16.88 24.71
CA VAL A 362 2.53 16.93 23.35
C VAL A 362 4.06 17.05 23.36
N LEU A 363 4.63 17.69 24.39
CA LEU A 363 6.07 17.82 24.57
C LEU A 363 6.71 16.50 25.05
N CYS A 364 6.11 15.79 25.98
CA CYS A 364 6.59 14.48 26.45
C CYS A 364 6.53 13.40 25.36
N ALA A 365 5.50 13.42 24.52
CA ALA A 365 5.39 12.49 23.38
C ALA A 365 6.47 12.70 22.29
N LYS A 366 7.29 13.77 22.38
CA LYS A 366 8.46 13.98 21.52
C LYS A 366 9.67 13.15 21.91
N GLU A 367 9.84 12.85 23.19
CA GLU A 367 11.01 12.11 23.70
C GLU A 367 10.93 10.63 23.33
N ASP A 368 9.72 10.07 23.26
CA ASP A 368 9.50 8.67 22.87
C ASP A 368 9.61 8.43 21.35
N PHE A 369 9.44 9.48 20.52
CA PHE A 369 9.45 9.41 19.06
C PHE A 369 10.29 10.53 18.46
N ALA A 370 11.59 10.54 18.72
CA ALA A 370 12.54 11.50 18.11
C ALA A 370 12.66 11.24 16.59
N ILE A 371 11.65 11.67 15.83
CA ILE A 371 11.71 11.73 14.37
C ILE A 371 11.86 13.20 13.98
N GLY A 372 13.08 13.56 13.57
CA GLY A 372 13.48 14.72 12.79
C GLY A 372 12.90 16.10 13.14
N GLU A 373 13.77 17.03 13.26
CA GLU A 373 13.56 18.45 13.53
C GLU A 373 12.32 19.07 12.87
N SER A 374 11.35 19.47 13.68
CA SER A 374 10.41 20.52 13.31
C SER A 374 10.46 21.60 14.38
N LYS A 375 11.14 22.68 14.08
CA LYS A 375 11.40 23.87 14.93
C LYS A 375 10.22 24.83 15.03
N LEU A 376 8.99 24.44 14.74
CA LEU A 376 7.84 25.34 14.82
C LEU A 376 6.67 24.65 15.54
N LEU A 377 6.53 24.98 16.82
CA LEU A 377 5.30 24.73 17.56
C LEU A 377 4.33 25.90 17.33
N PRO A 378 3.15 25.68 16.77
CA PRO A 378 2.06 26.62 16.95
C PRO A 378 1.55 26.50 18.39
N LYS A 379 1.40 27.62 19.06
CA LYS A 379 1.03 27.73 20.48
C LYS A 379 -0.42 27.45 20.80
N THR A 380 -1.27 26.96 19.86
CA THR A 380 -2.75 26.97 20.02
C THR A 380 -3.49 25.75 19.49
N GLY A 381 -2.85 24.69 19.02
CA GLY A 381 -3.55 23.50 18.47
C GLY A 381 -3.46 22.31 19.41
N GLY A 382 -4.59 21.61 19.64
CA GLY A 382 -4.63 20.33 20.32
C GLY A 382 -3.97 19.23 19.48
N ALA A 383 -3.61 18.12 20.12
CA ALA A 383 -3.17 16.91 19.42
C ALA A 383 -4.05 15.72 19.82
N LEU A 384 -4.25 14.81 18.84
CA LEU A 384 -5.03 13.60 19.02
C LEU A 384 -4.09 12.39 18.92
N SER A 385 -4.02 11.59 19.99
CA SER A 385 -3.36 10.29 19.99
C SER A 385 -4.37 9.20 19.61
N LEU A 386 -4.02 8.35 18.66
CA LEU A 386 -4.80 7.22 18.18
C LEU A 386 -3.97 5.94 18.21
N SER A 387 -4.54 4.86 18.72
CA SER A 387 -3.94 3.53 18.72
C SER A 387 -4.98 2.52 18.27
N PHE A 388 -4.69 1.76 17.19
CA PHE A 388 -5.63 0.79 16.63
C PHE A 388 -4.92 -0.24 15.75
N SER A 389 -5.58 -1.38 15.53
CA SER A 389 -5.14 -2.42 14.60
C SER A 389 -6.02 -2.44 13.36
N LEU A 390 -5.43 -2.69 12.21
CA LEU A 390 -6.15 -2.94 10.95
C LEU A 390 -5.71 -4.29 10.37
N ASN A 391 -6.65 -4.95 9.71
CA ASN A 391 -6.35 -6.15 8.93
C ASN A 391 -5.34 -5.84 7.82
N SER A 392 -4.66 -6.87 7.35
CA SER A 392 -3.74 -6.76 6.21
C SER A 392 -4.40 -6.10 5.01
N SER A 393 -3.64 -5.33 4.27
CA SER A 393 -4.09 -4.57 3.08
C SER A 393 -5.04 -3.39 3.35
N SER A 394 -5.37 -3.05 4.60
CA SER A 394 -6.09 -1.83 4.96
C SER A 394 -5.13 -0.69 5.29
N TYR A 395 -5.52 0.54 5.02
CA TYR A 395 -4.68 1.74 5.11
C TYR A 395 -5.07 2.61 6.29
N ALA A 396 -4.14 2.86 7.20
CA ALA A 396 -4.35 3.78 8.33
C ALA A 396 -4.65 5.21 7.83
N THR A 397 -4.01 5.65 6.75
CA THR A 397 -4.27 6.96 6.14
C THR A 397 -5.70 7.11 5.64
N VAL A 398 -6.33 6.04 5.16
CA VAL A 398 -7.75 6.06 4.75
C VAL A 398 -8.67 6.13 5.97
N CYS A 399 -8.36 5.40 7.04
CA CYS A 399 -9.07 5.50 8.31
C CYS A 399 -9.00 6.94 8.87
N LEU A 400 -7.81 7.55 8.86
CA LEU A 400 -7.63 8.93 9.32
C LEU A 400 -8.41 9.95 8.48
N ARG A 401 -8.40 9.80 7.14
CA ARG A 401 -9.20 10.66 6.25
C ARG A 401 -10.69 10.60 6.59
N GLU A 402 -11.19 9.41 6.92
CA GLU A 402 -12.59 9.25 7.31
C GLU A 402 -12.89 9.90 8.66
N ILE A 403 -11.99 9.83 9.65
CA ILE A 403 -12.11 10.52 10.93
C ILE A 403 -12.10 12.04 10.72
N MET A 404 -11.13 12.54 9.96
CA MET A 404 -10.87 13.97 9.82
C MET A 404 -11.75 14.64 8.77
N LYS A 405 -12.42 13.86 7.90
CA LYS A 405 -13.22 14.35 6.76
C LYS A 405 -12.44 15.28 5.81
N CYS A 406 -11.12 15.12 5.75
CA CYS A 406 -10.25 15.93 4.92
C CYS A 406 -9.19 15.06 4.21
N SER A 407 -8.48 15.64 3.24
CA SER A 407 -7.30 15.01 2.63
C SER A 407 -6.14 15.00 3.64
N VAL A 408 -5.58 13.83 3.91
CA VAL A 408 -4.43 13.63 4.81
C VAL A 408 -3.16 13.50 3.99
#